data_0e6ab553c35de9dae36295fe0303aea4
#
_entry.id   0e6ab553c35de9dae36295fe0303aea4
#
_cell.length_a   1.000
_cell.length_b   1.000
_cell.length_c   1.000
_cell.angle_alpha   90.00
_cell.angle_beta   90.00
_cell.angle_gamma   90.00
#
_symmetry.space_group_name_H-M   'P 1'
#
loop_
_entity.id
_entity.type
_entity.pdbx_description
1 polymer ?
#
loop_
_entity_poly.entity_id
_entity_poly.type
_entity_poly.pdbx_seq_one_letter_code
_entity_poly.pdbx_strand_id
1 'polypeptide(L)'
;MAALNGWSSFPMHDNLDHDLAIRRFCPARVEQEHGECEWEDELLNELELCSPSNTTTIPCLPAPEVDEFVDSCINMDHYEKECSNLQHDFDLFQEEMETFSLVNDVYGDASMMIEGDGFEMSGSFEDFGVLDPEMVPSVQEEVSHGDLNQGLHLVHLLLACAEAVGCRDTQLGDSILKQIWVSASPWGDSLQRVSYCFATGLKSRLSLLHNVNANGTFTNGATEKPLITREEKSEAFKLLHQTTPYIAFGFMAANEAICQAAKGKDSLHIMDIGMENTLQWPSLIRTLASRPEGPPNLRITGLISEHYLSELEVSMKILVDDASTLGLTLEFNMISGPVTPSVLTKENLNLREGETLFVNSIMHLHEFVKESRGSLKAILQAIKKLRPTVLTVVEQDANHNGPFFLGRFLESLHYYSAIFDSLEASLPRNSAQRMKIEFIFAEEIRNIVAFEGTNRVERHERIDQWRRQLGRAGFQVMGMKCMSQAKMLISVYGCDGYTLSSEKGCLLLGWKGRPIILASAWQVHNVLST
;
A
#
# COMPACT_ATOMS: atom_id res chain seq x y z
N MET A 1 -5.19 31.44 -25.75
CA MET A 1 -4.82 32.24 -24.56
C MET A 1 -6.07 32.42 -23.71
N ALA A 2 -6.24 31.60 -22.73
CA ALA A 2 -7.13 31.74 -21.57
C ALA A 2 -7.61 30.34 -21.14
N ALA A 3 -6.91 29.72 -20.22
CA ALA A 3 -7.39 28.71 -19.25
C ALA A 3 -6.20 28.04 -18.53
N LEU A 4 -5.41 28.83 -17.84
CA LEU A 4 -4.42 28.36 -16.87
C LEU A 4 -4.41 29.31 -15.65
N ASN A 5 -5.57 29.53 -15.06
CA ASN A 5 -5.67 30.22 -13.76
C ASN A 5 -6.78 29.57 -12.96
N GLY A 6 -6.44 28.64 -12.10
CA GLY A 6 -7.36 27.94 -11.20
C GLY A 6 -6.67 27.31 -10.01
N TRP A 7 -5.48 27.77 -9.64
CA TRP A 7 -4.87 27.45 -8.35
C TRP A 7 -4.97 28.68 -7.46
N SER A 8 -6.11 28.86 -6.82
CA SER A 8 -6.27 29.88 -5.79
C SER A 8 -5.62 29.41 -4.50
N SER A 9 -4.65 30.20 -4.07
CA SER A 9 -4.01 30.21 -2.76
C SER A 9 -5.00 30.10 -1.61
N PHE A 10 -4.84 29.09 -0.77
CA PHE A 10 -5.40 29.08 0.57
C PHE A 10 -4.45 29.82 1.54
N PRO A 11 -4.96 30.58 2.49
CA PRO A 11 -4.15 31.36 3.40
C PRO A 11 -3.41 30.49 4.41
N MET A 12 -2.15 30.82 4.64
CA MET A 12 -1.33 30.31 5.74
C MET A 12 -1.95 30.70 7.08
N HIS A 13 -2.14 29.73 7.96
CA HIS A 13 -2.26 29.98 9.39
C HIS A 13 -1.12 29.29 10.12
N ASP A 14 -0.45 30.11 10.92
CA ASP A 14 0.70 29.78 11.75
C ASP A 14 0.36 28.86 12.93
N ASN A 15 1.30 27.93 13.16
CA ASN A 15 1.74 27.35 14.45
C ASN A 15 0.72 26.80 15.45
N LEU A 16 0.85 25.51 15.79
CA LEU A 16 1.32 25.05 17.11
C LEU A 16 1.12 23.52 17.30
N ASP A 17 2.21 22.88 17.74
CA ASP A 17 2.29 21.62 18.50
C ASP A 17 1.32 20.46 18.20
N HIS A 18 1.61 19.69 17.14
CA HIS A 18 1.02 18.36 16.91
C HIS A 18 1.97 17.19 17.22
N ASP A 19 3.03 17.43 17.99
CA ASP A 19 4.13 16.47 18.19
C ASP A 19 3.83 15.35 19.21
N LEU A 20 2.67 15.33 19.86
CA LEU A 20 2.39 14.43 20.99
C LEU A 20 1.61 13.16 20.67
N ALA A 21 0.82 13.12 19.62
CA ALA A 21 -0.09 11.97 19.38
C ALA A 21 0.61 10.74 18.78
N ILE A 22 1.71 10.91 18.02
CA ILE A 22 2.37 9.80 17.31
C ILE A 22 3.60 9.26 18.02
N ARG A 23 4.24 10.03 18.92
CA ARG A 23 5.36 9.50 19.74
C ARG A 23 4.98 8.31 20.63
N ARG A 24 3.70 7.96 20.73
CA ARG A 24 3.21 6.89 21.61
C ARG A 24 3.05 5.53 20.94
N PHE A 25 3.07 5.47 19.60
CA PHE A 25 2.94 4.22 18.85
C PHE A 25 4.24 3.71 18.23
N CYS A 26 5.36 4.45 18.37
CA CYS A 26 6.69 3.96 18.03
C CYS A 26 7.43 3.60 19.33
N PRO A 27 7.96 2.38 19.47
CA PRO A 27 8.87 2.08 20.56
C PRO A 27 10.07 3.03 20.48
N ALA A 28 10.37 3.69 21.61
CA ALA A 28 11.44 4.66 21.75
C ALA A 28 12.77 4.07 21.25
N ARG A 29 13.31 4.64 20.19
CA ARG A 29 14.73 4.48 19.87
C ARG A 29 15.50 5.21 20.95
N VAL A 30 16.21 4.45 21.76
CA VAL A 30 17.17 4.99 22.75
C VAL A 30 18.17 5.83 21.98
N GLU A 31 18.20 7.13 22.26
CA GLU A 31 19.26 8.02 21.84
C GLU A 31 20.55 7.59 22.55
N GLN A 32 21.48 7.04 21.81
CA GLN A 32 22.89 6.99 22.23
C GLN A 32 23.62 8.15 21.58
N GLU A 33 24.17 8.96 22.45
CA GLU A 33 25.02 10.11 22.15
C GLU A 33 26.27 9.73 21.34
N HIS A 34 26.61 10.63 20.42
CA HIS A 34 27.89 10.91 19.78
C HIS A 34 29.06 9.94 19.97
N GLY A 35 29.40 9.28 18.89
CA GLY A 35 30.69 8.69 18.65
C GLY A 35 30.87 8.54 17.15
N GLU A 36 31.63 9.49 16.56
CA GLU A 36 32.16 9.35 15.21
C GLU A 36 32.97 8.05 15.14
N CYS A 37 32.59 7.11 14.30
CA CYS A 37 33.43 5.99 13.90
C CYS A 37 33.41 5.90 12.37
N GLU A 38 34.53 6.28 11.81
CA GLU A 38 35.01 5.94 10.47
C GLU A 38 35.00 4.41 10.31
N TRP A 39 34.12 3.90 9.47
CA TRP A 39 34.14 2.53 8.92
C TRP A 39 33.67 2.54 7.46
N GLU A 40 34.44 3.22 6.64
CA GLU A 40 34.48 2.97 5.20
C GLU A 40 35.91 2.46 4.91
N ASP A 41 36.02 1.31 4.22
CA ASP A 41 37.20 0.73 3.55
C ASP A 41 37.75 -0.63 4.00
N GLU A 42 37.04 -1.48 4.71
CA GLU A 42 37.59 -2.81 5.02
C GLU A 42 36.81 -4.04 4.48
N LEU A 43 35.85 -3.88 3.59
CA LEU A 43 35.07 -5.02 3.06
C LEU A 43 35.34 -5.35 1.58
N LEU A 44 36.42 -4.83 0.99
CA LEU A 44 36.81 -5.14 -0.41
C LEU A 44 38.08 -5.99 -0.56
N ASN A 45 38.71 -6.44 0.52
CA ASN A 45 40.02 -7.14 0.44
C ASN A 45 40.05 -8.60 0.89
N GLU A 46 38.93 -9.27 1.13
CA GLU A 46 38.94 -10.71 1.51
C GLU A 46 38.44 -11.69 0.45
N LEU A 47 38.49 -11.34 -0.84
CA LEU A 47 38.13 -12.26 -1.93
C LEU A 47 39.27 -12.64 -2.87
N GLU A 48 40.51 -12.44 -2.48
CA GLU A 48 41.65 -13.04 -3.20
C GLU A 48 42.49 -13.81 -2.19
N LEU A 49 42.40 -15.14 -2.24
CA LEU A 49 43.43 -16.13 -1.98
C LEU A 49 42.82 -17.48 -1.57
N CYS A 50 42.51 -18.33 -2.56
CA CYS A 50 42.66 -19.77 -2.44
C CYS A 50 42.69 -20.38 -3.85
N SER A 51 43.86 -20.69 -4.35
CA SER A 51 44.10 -21.55 -5.51
C SER A 51 44.22 -23.03 -5.09
N PRO A 52 44.05 -23.97 -6.01
CA PRO A 52 43.50 -25.29 -5.76
C PRO A 52 44.56 -26.36 -5.53
N SER A 53 44.23 -27.39 -4.75
CA SER A 53 44.92 -28.70 -4.86
C SER A 53 43.94 -29.85 -4.58
N ASN A 54 43.68 -30.58 -5.65
CA ASN A 54 43.49 -32.01 -5.83
C ASN A 54 42.71 -32.90 -4.84
N THR A 55 41.75 -33.57 -5.47
CA THR A 55 41.38 -35.00 -5.41
C THR A 55 40.17 -35.42 -4.56
N THR A 56 39.34 -36.03 -5.28
CA THR A 56 38.41 -37.17 -5.04
C THR A 56 36.92 -36.85 -5.08
N THR A 57 36.35 -37.35 -6.17
CA THR A 57 34.93 -37.44 -6.52
C THR A 57 34.09 -38.18 -5.48
N ILE A 58 33.10 -37.52 -4.93
CA ILE A 58 31.87 -38.12 -4.39
C ILE A 58 30.71 -37.31 -4.99
N PRO A 59 29.63 -37.92 -5.51
CA PRO A 59 28.55 -37.19 -6.13
C PRO A 59 27.71 -36.48 -5.06
N CYS A 60 27.77 -35.15 -5.04
CA CYS A 60 26.88 -34.32 -4.24
C CYS A 60 25.50 -34.24 -4.89
N LEU A 61 24.50 -34.67 -4.15
CA LEU A 61 23.09 -34.29 -4.35
C LEU A 61 22.91 -32.77 -4.15
N PRO A 62 21.99 -32.12 -4.87
CA PRO A 62 21.85 -30.66 -4.82
C PRO A 62 21.24 -30.25 -3.49
N ALA A 63 21.93 -29.42 -2.74
CA ALA A 63 21.43 -28.72 -1.57
C ALA A 63 20.85 -27.36 -2.00
N PRO A 64 19.52 -27.20 -1.99
CA PRO A 64 18.92 -25.87 -1.78
C PRO A 64 17.76 -25.83 -0.78
N GLU A 65 17.52 -26.84 0.04
CA GLU A 65 16.34 -26.87 0.92
C GLU A 65 16.63 -26.54 2.40
N VAL A 66 17.89 -26.51 2.81
CA VAL A 66 18.26 -26.34 4.23
C VAL A 66 18.20 -24.88 4.67
N ASP A 67 18.59 -23.93 3.80
CA ASP A 67 18.60 -22.50 4.15
C ASP A 67 17.18 -21.90 4.25
N GLU A 68 16.22 -22.41 3.50
CA GLU A 68 14.81 -21.94 3.58
C GLU A 68 14.12 -22.40 4.89
N PHE A 69 14.51 -23.54 5.41
CA PHE A 69 13.96 -24.06 6.66
C PHE A 69 14.53 -23.34 7.88
N VAL A 70 15.82 -22.99 7.87
CA VAL A 70 16.49 -22.26 8.96
C VAL A 70 15.97 -20.83 9.06
N ASP A 71 15.80 -20.11 7.95
CA ASP A 71 15.20 -18.77 7.94
C ASP A 71 13.73 -18.75 8.43
N SER A 72 12.99 -19.83 8.18
CA SER A 72 11.63 -20.00 8.69
C SER A 72 11.61 -20.25 10.21
N CYS A 73 12.59 -21.03 10.73
CA CYS A 73 12.70 -21.32 12.16
C CYS A 73 13.17 -20.11 12.98
N ILE A 74 14.09 -19.31 12.44
CA ILE A 74 14.56 -18.06 13.11
C ILE A 74 13.43 -17.05 13.28
N ASN A 75 12.54 -16.95 12.28
CA ASN A 75 11.36 -16.11 12.38
C ASN A 75 10.31 -16.65 13.37
N MET A 76 10.24 -17.96 13.58
CA MET A 76 9.34 -18.58 14.58
C MET A 76 9.76 -18.27 16.01
N ASP A 77 11.05 -18.34 16.32
CA ASP A 77 11.56 -18.07 17.68
C ASP A 77 11.31 -16.61 18.12
N HIS A 78 11.36 -15.66 17.19
CA HIS A 78 11.04 -14.26 17.47
C HIS A 78 9.54 -14.06 17.69
N TYR A 79 8.72 -14.78 16.93
CA TYR A 79 7.26 -14.71 17.03
C TYR A 79 6.72 -15.36 18.32
N GLU A 80 7.29 -16.50 18.76
CA GLU A 80 6.92 -17.11 20.04
C GLU A 80 7.24 -16.22 21.24
N LYS A 81 8.31 -15.43 21.18
CA LYS A 81 8.63 -14.42 22.19
C LYS A 81 7.66 -13.24 22.19
N GLU A 82 7.24 -12.77 20.99
CA GLU A 82 6.23 -11.71 20.88
C GLU A 82 4.85 -12.20 21.33
N CYS A 83 4.47 -13.43 20.96
CA CYS A 83 3.21 -14.03 21.41
C CYS A 83 3.16 -14.27 22.92
N SER A 84 4.28 -14.65 23.56
CA SER A 84 4.32 -14.83 25.02
C SER A 84 4.19 -13.51 25.78
N ASN A 85 4.71 -12.41 25.22
CA ASN A 85 4.51 -11.07 25.79
C ASN A 85 3.07 -10.58 25.60
N LEU A 86 2.47 -10.82 24.44
CA LEU A 86 1.07 -10.50 24.15
C LEU A 86 0.11 -11.31 25.03
N GLN A 87 0.43 -12.57 25.33
CA GLN A 87 -0.37 -13.41 26.22
C GLN A 87 -0.37 -12.87 27.66
N HIS A 88 0.78 -12.40 28.15
CA HIS A 88 0.89 -11.78 29.47
C HIS A 88 0.08 -10.47 29.55
N ASP A 89 0.14 -9.64 28.49
CA ASP A 89 -0.61 -8.40 28.42
C ASP A 89 -2.12 -8.67 28.26
N PHE A 90 -2.49 -9.78 27.59
CA PHE A 90 -3.87 -10.25 27.47
C PHE A 90 -4.44 -10.75 28.79
N ASP A 91 -3.67 -11.53 29.57
CA ASP A 91 -4.08 -12.05 30.88
C ASP A 91 -4.34 -10.89 31.85
N LEU A 92 -3.49 -9.85 31.86
CA LEU A 92 -3.71 -8.61 32.63
C LEU A 92 -4.99 -7.87 32.19
N PHE A 93 -5.25 -7.81 30.89
CA PHE A 93 -6.44 -7.17 30.34
C PHE A 93 -7.72 -7.94 30.65
N GLN A 94 -7.66 -9.26 30.67
CA GLN A 94 -8.79 -10.11 31.04
C GLN A 94 -9.16 -9.94 32.53
N GLU A 95 -8.18 -9.79 33.42
CA GLU A 95 -8.39 -9.50 34.83
C GLU A 95 -9.05 -8.10 35.04
N GLU A 96 -8.66 -7.09 34.28
CA GLU A 96 -9.30 -5.77 34.28
C GLU A 96 -10.74 -5.82 33.72
N MET A 97 -11.01 -6.62 32.69
CA MET A 97 -12.33 -6.77 32.08
C MET A 97 -13.31 -7.52 33.03
N GLU A 98 -12.85 -8.52 33.76
CA GLU A 98 -13.67 -9.22 34.76
C GLU A 98 -14.06 -8.29 35.91
N THR A 99 -13.14 -7.42 36.38
CA THR A 99 -13.45 -6.39 37.38
C THR A 99 -14.43 -5.35 36.85
N PHE A 100 -14.38 -4.97 35.58
CA PHE A 100 -15.31 -4.01 34.96
C PHE A 100 -16.72 -4.61 34.76
N SER A 101 -16.81 -5.91 34.44
CA SER A 101 -18.08 -6.63 34.32
C SER A 101 -18.82 -6.72 35.66
N LEU A 102 -18.07 -6.96 36.76
CA LEU A 102 -18.63 -7.01 38.10
C LEU A 102 -19.17 -5.66 38.59
N VAL A 103 -18.64 -4.53 38.09
CA VAL A 103 -19.14 -3.18 38.43
C VAL A 103 -20.42 -2.85 37.69
N ASN A 104 -20.62 -3.36 36.46
CA ASN A 104 -21.84 -3.13 35.68
C ASN A 104 -23.05 -3.94 36.14
N ASP A 105 -22.84 -5.10 36.80
CA ASP A 105 -23.94 -5.89 37.37
C ASP A 105 -24.58 -5.25 38.62
N VAL A 106 -23.94 -4.20 39.19
CA VAL A 106 -24.46 -3.48 40.37
C VAL A 106 -25.40 -2.32 39.99
N TYR A 107 -25.38 -1.86 38.71
CA TYR A 107 -26.28 -0.83 38.18
C TYR A 107 -27.12 -1.39 37.02
N GLY A 108 -27.91 -2.43 37.33
CA GLY A 108 -28.80 -3.06 36.41
C GLY A 108 -30.18 -2.45 36.38
N ASP A 109 -30.84 -2.69 35.32
CA ASP A 109 -32.28 -2.66 35.09
C ASP A 109 -32.91 -1.28 34.76
N ALA A 110 -32.84 -0.92 33.48
CA ALA A 110 -33.88 -0.11 32.87
C ALA A 110 -34.10 -0.60 31.42
N SER A 111 -34.94 -1.62 31.27
CA SER A 111 -35.55 -2.00 30.01
C SER A 111 -36.34 -0.83 29.43
N MET A 112 -35.96 -0.32 28.28
CA MET A 112 -36.89 0.36 27.37
C MET A 112 -36.89 -0.34 26.02
N MET A 113 -38.01 -1.01 25.75
CA MET A 113 -38.39 -1.49 24.43
C MET A 113 -38.59 -0.28 23.51
N ILE A 114 -37.99 -0.31 22.34
CA ILE A 114 -38.41 0.50 21.20
C ILE A 114 -38.64 -0.46 20.04
N GLU A 115 -39.92 -0.59 19.70
CA GLU A 115 -40.43 -1.27 18.51
C GLU A 115 -39.93 -0.55 17.26
N GLY A 116 -39.74 -1.33 16.19
CA GLY A 116 -39.25 -0.84 14.91
C GLY A 116 -40.30 -0.06 14.13
N ASP A 117 -39.82 0.87 13.36
CA ASP A 117 -40.50 1.34 12.15
C ASP A 117 -39.48 1.63 11.07
N GLY A 118 -39.72 1.03 9.90
CA GLY A 118 -38.91 1.23 8.71
C GLY A 118 -39.08 2.66 8.17
N PHE A 119 -38.00 3.29 7.80
CA PHE A 119 -37.99 4.58 7.13
C PHE A 119 -37.32 4.46 5.76
N GLU A 120 -38.15 4.49 4.71
CA GLU A 120 -37.73 4.75 3.34
C GLU A 120 -37.38 6.25 3.21
N MET A 121 -36.18 6.57 2.79
CA MET A 121 -35.78 7.95 2.46
C MET A 121 -35.92 8.19 0.95
N SER A 122 -37.03 8.81 0.57
CA SER A 122 -37.12 9.61 -0.64
C SER A 122 -37.42 11.06 -0.23
N GLY A 123 -36.51 12.00 -0.46
CA GLY A 123 -36.73 13.40 -0.14
C GLY A 123 -35.65 14.30 -0.73
N SER A 124 -36.07 15.08 -1.71
CA SER A 124 -35.36 16.10 -2.45
C SER A 124 -34.72 17.18 -1.55
N PHE A 125 -33.48 17.53 -1.89
CA PHE A 125 -32.77 18.70 -1.34
C PHE A 125 -33.28 19.98 -1.99
N GLU A 126 -33.98 20.81 -1.23
CA GLU A 126 -34.07 22.26 -1.46
C GLU A 126 -34.26 22.96 -0.12
N ASP A 127 -33.51 24.06 0.05
CA ASP A 127 -33.68 25.13 1.02
C ASP A 127 -32.98 25.01 2.39
N PHE A 128 -31.75 25.57 2.47
CA PHE A 128 -31.24 26.15 3.71
C PHE A 128 -30.61 27.52 3.47
N GLY A 129 -31.24 28.50 4.12
CA GLY A 129 -30.94 29.92 4.06
C GLY A 129 -29.56 30.30 4.63
N VAL A 130 -29.09 31.40 4.11
CA VAL A 130 -27.91 32.18 4.50
C VAL A 130 -27.94 32.54 5.99
N LEU A 131 -26.90 32.15 6.76
CA LEU A 131 -26.62 32.69 8.10
C LEU A 131 -25.30 33.44 8.09
N ASP A 132 -25.30 34.59 8.72
CA ASP A 132 -24.26 35.59 8.87
C ASP A 132 -22.95 35.06 9.49
N PRO A 133 -21.75 35.58 9.05
CA PRO A 133 -20.46 35.14 9.55
C PRO A 133 -19.92 36.07 10.66
N GLU A 134 -20.52 36.06 11.84
CA GLU A 134 -19.88 36.64 13.04
C GLU A 134 -20.27 35.84 14.29
N MET A 135 -19.38 34.97 14.70
CA MET A 135 -19.06 34.44 16.02
C MET A 135 -18.51 33.01 15.91
N VAL A 136 -17.23 32.88 15.67
CA VAL A 136 -16.51 31.62 15.95
C VAL A 136 -15.64 31.85 17.18
N PRO A 137 -15.96 31.24 18.33
CA PRO A 137 -15.00 31.18 19.43
C PRO A 137 -13.87 30.23 19.01
N SER A 138 -12.63 30.69 19.10
CA SER A 138 -11.45 29.87 18.99
C SER A 138 -11.42 28.86 20.14
N VAL A 139 -11.90 27.65 19.90
CA VAL A 139 -11.75 26.54 20.82
C VAL A 139 -10.36 25.94 20.55
N GLN A 140 -9.40 26.24 21.41
CA GLN A 140 -8.21 25.43 21.56
C GLN A 140 -8.68 24.06 22.06
N GLU A 141 -8.65 23.05 21.20
CA GLU A 141 -8.88 21.66 21.60
C GLU A 141 -7.69 21.20 22.47
N GLU A 142 -7.78 21.41 23.79
CA GLU A 142 -6.99 20.63 24.74
C GLU A 142 -7.43 19.18 24.58
N VAL A 143 -6.56 18.33 24.02
CA VAL A 143 -6.77 16.87 23.96
C VAL A 143 -6.93 16.38 25.38
N SER A 144 -8.15 16.04 25.77
CA SER A 144 -8.44 15.57 27.12
C SER A 144 -7.76 14.24 27.38
N HIS A 145 -7.28 13.99 28.60
CA HIS A 145 -6.73 12.69 29.02
C HIS A 145 -7.73 11.54 28.79
N GLY A 146 -9.03 11.84 28.73
CA GLY A 146 -10.10 10.89 28.44
C GLY A 146 -10.03 10.34 27.00
N ASP A 147 -9.77 11.18 26.02
CA ASP A 147 -9.75 10.78 24.60
C ASP A 147 -8.55 9.85 24.29
N LEU A 148 -7.42 10.08 24.98
CA LEU A 148 -6.22 9.22 24.84
C LEU A 148 -6.46 7.81 25.41
N ASN A 149 -7.17 7.70 26.53
CA ASN A 149 -7.52 6.41 27.12
C ASN A 149 -8.53 5.65 26.25
N GLN A 150 -9.50 6.33 25.65
CA GLN A 150 -10.46 5.70 24.74
C GLN A 150 -9.77 5.18 23.47
N GLY A 151 -8.83 5.92 22.91
CA GLY A 151 -8.07 5.48 21.74
C GLY A 151 -7.22 4.25 22.02
N LEU A 152 -6.51 4.22 23.15
CA LEU A 152 -5.70 3.07 23.55
C LEU A 152 -6.58 1.84 23.82
N HIS A 153 -7.70 2.03 24.49
CA HIS A 153 -8.67 0.96 24.75
C HIS A 153 -9.20 0.35 23.44
N LEU A 154 -9.51 1.17 22.45
CA LEU A 154 -9.99 0.70 21.15
C LEU A 154 -8.93 -0.15 20.41
N VAL A 155 -7.65 0.24 20.49
CA VAL A 155 -6.54 -0.59 19.95
C VAL A 155 -6.44 -1.93 20.69
N HIS A 156 -6.54 -1.94 22.01
CA HIS A 156 -6.52 -3.19 22.79
C HIS A 156 -7.68 -4.11 22.42
N LEU A 157 -8.89 -3.58 22.26
CA LEU A 157 -10.04 -4.36 21.82
C LEU A 157 -9.83 -4.96 20.42
N LEU A 158 -9.24 -4.21 19.48
CA LEU A 158 -8.92 -4.71 18.15
C LEU A 158 -7.93 -5.88 18.20
N LEU A 159 -6.87 -5.77 19.02
CA LEU A 159 -5.86 -6.81 19.17
C LEU A 159 -6.43 -8.05 19.85
N ALA A 160 -7.19 -7.88 20.93
CA ALA A 160 -7.86 -8.99 21.63
C ALA A 160 -8.87 -9.71 20.73
N CYS A 161 -9.64 -8.95 19.93
CA CYS A 161 -10.56 -9.54 18.95
C CYS A 161 -9.80 -10.32 17.87
N ALA A 162 -8.69 -9.76 17.35
CA ALA A 162 -7.86 -10.43 16.34
C ALA A 162 -7.27 -11.73 16.89
N GLU A 163 -6.84 -11.75 18.15
CA GLU A 163 -6.32 -12.95 18.82
C GLU A 163 -7.42 -14.01 18.97
N ALA A 164 -8.58 -13.66 19.52
CA ALA A 164 -9.71 -14.58 19.66
C ALA A 164 -10.10 -15.19 18.30
N VAL A 165 -10.17 -14.35 17.25
CA VAL A 165 -10.47 -14.77 15.87
C VAL A 165 -9.35 -15.66 15.31
N GLY A 166 -8.10 -15.35 15.59
CA GLY A 166 -6.92 -16.16 15.23
C GLY A 166 -6.94 -17.54 15.87
N CYS A 167 -7.31 -17.63 17.14
CA CYS A 167 -7.50 -18.86 17.90
C CYS A 167 -8.82 -19.61 17.56
N ARG A 168 -9.66 -19.03 16.66
CA ARG A 168 -10.99 -19.54 16.28
C ARG A 168 -12.00 -19.56 17.44
N ASP A 169 -11.80 -18.76 18.44
CA ASP A 169 -12.81 -18.48 19.47
C ASP A 169 -13.79 -17.43 18.92
N THR A 170 -14.78 -17.93 18.18
CA THR A 170 -15.75 -17.08 17.51
C THR A 170 -16.71 -16.40 18.48
N GLN A 171 -16.98 -17.01 19.65
CA GLN A 171 -17.88 -16.44 20.66
C GLN A 171 -17.21 -15.23 21.35
N LEU A 172 -15.97 -15.40 21.77
CA LEU A 172 -15.18 -14.31 22.35
C LEU A 172 -14.97 -13.21 21.30
N GLY A 173 -14.59 -13.58 20.06
CA GLY A 173 -14.43 -12.63 18.95
C GLY A 173 -15.68 -11.79 18.70
N ASP A 174 -16.87 -12.40 18.65
CA ASP A 174 -18.14 -11.69 18.48
C ASP A 174 -18.47 -10.77 19.68
N SER A 175 -18.15 -11.20 20.89
CA SER A 175 -18.35 -10.41 22.10
C SER A 175 -17.48 -9.15 22.10
N ILE A 176 -16.18 -9.28 21.81
CA ILE A 176 -15.25 -8.13 21.74
C ILE A 176 -15.61 -7.22 20.57
N LEU A 177 -15.98 -7.79 19.41
CA LEU A 177 -16.37 -7.01 18.25
C LEU A 177 -17.57 -6.10 18.53
N LYS A 178 -18.55 -6.54 19.35
CA LYS A 178 -19.65 -5.69 19.80
C LYS A 178 -19.15 -4.48 20.62
N GLN A 179 -18.13 -4.66 21.45
CA GLN A 179 -17.54 -3.57 22.22
C GLN A 179 -16.81 -2.58 21.30
N ILE A 180 -16.07 -3.07 20.28
CA ILE A 180 -15.40 -2.21 19.30
C ILE A 180 -16.42 -1.31 18.60
N TRP A 181 -17.60 -1.84 18.21
CA TRP A 181 -18.63 -1.07 17.51
C TRP A 181 -19.22 0.09 18.33
N VAL A 182 -19.07 0.09 19.65
CA VAL A 182 -19.50 1.20 20.50
C VAL A 182 -18.67 2.46 20.26
N SER A 183 -17.36 2.28 19.98
CA SER A 183 -16.41 3.41 19.87
C SER A 183 -15.90 3.61 18.44
N ALA A 184 -15.90 2.56 17.60
CA ALA A 184 -15.48 2.67 16.21
C ALA A 184 -16.54 3.39 15.37
N SER A 185 -16.11 4.38 14.58
CA SER A 185 -17.02 5.20 13.78
C SER A 185 -16.37 5.63 12.47
N PRO A 186 -17.08 5.60 11.34
CA PRO A 186 -16.56 6.11 10.07
C PRO A 186 -16.51 7.64 10.02
N TRP A 187 -17.07 8.31 11.02
CA TRP A 187 -17.15 9.78 11.14
C TRP A 187 -16.27 10.35 12.26
N GLY A 188 -15.62 9.49 13.02
CA GLY A 188 -14.78 9.85 14.15
C GLY A 188 -13.42 10.42 13.75
N ASP A 189 -12.50 10.42 14.72
CA ASP A 189 -11.08 10.70 14.47
C ASP A 189 -10.41 9.59 13.63
N SER A 190 -9.14 9.78 13.27
CA SER A 190 -8.41 8.83 12.42
C SER A 190 -8.37 7.42 13.01
N LEU A 191 -8.25 7.30 14.33
CA LEU A 191 -8.21 6.00 15.01
C LEU A 191 -9.58 5.31 15.03
N GLN A 192 -10.65 6.05 15.31
CA GLN A 192 -12.02 5.51 15.27
C GLN A 192 -12.40 5.03 13.86
N ARG A 193 -11.97 5.75 12.81
CA ARG A 193 -12.25 5.40 11.43
C ARG A 193 -11.45 4.17 10.96
N VAL A 194 -10.15 4.12 11.24
CA VAL A 194 -9.36 2.92 10.91
C VAL A 194 -9.85 1.72 11.68
N SER A 195 -10.24 1.89 12.95
CA SER A 195 -10.83 0.83 13.77
C SER A 195 -12.15 0.31 13.20
N TYR A 196 -12.98 1.19 12.63
CA TYR A 196 -14.20 0.79 11.93
C TYR A 196 -13.87 -0.14 10.74
N CYS A 197 -12.84 0.18 9.96
CA CYS A 197 -12.41 -0.66 8.83
C CYS A 197 -11.88 -2.02 9.30
N PHE A 198 -11.07 -2.05 10.36
CA PHE A 198 -10.56 -3.29 10.94
C PHE A 198 -11.67 -4.15 11.57
N ALA A 199 -12.62 -3.54 12.27
CA ALA A 199 -13.79 -4.23 12.80
C ALA A 199 -14.64 -4.85 11.68
N THR A 200 -14.78 -4.17 10.54
CA THR A 200 -15.44 -4.71 9.35
C THR A 200 -14.68 -5.93 8.79
N GLY A 201 -13.36 -5.86 8.71
CA GLY A 201 -12.52 -6.99 8.31
C GLY A 201 -12.61 -8.19 9.26
N LEU A 202 -12.59 -7.95 10.58
CA LEU A 202 -12.76 -8.99 11.61
C LEU A 202 -14.16 -9.63 11.53
N LYS A 203 -15.20 -8.83 11.33
CA LYS A 203 -16.57 -9.32 11.12
C LYS A 203 -16.64 -10.24 9.90
N SER A 204 -16.05 -9.84 8.78
CA SER A 204 -15.97 -10.67 7.58
C SER A 204 -15.24 -11.98 7.86
N ARG A 205 -14.11 -11.96 8.58
CA ARG A 205 -13.38 -13.17 8.96
C ARG A 205 -14.21 -14.10 9.85
N LEU A 206 -14.89 -13.56 10.85
CA LEU A 206 -15.80 -14.34 11.72
C LEU A 206 -16.92 -14.99 10.89
N SER A 207 -17.54 -14.24 9.98
CA SER A 207 -18.56 -14.78 9.07
C SER A 207 -18.01 -15.95 8.23
N LEU A 208 -16.80 -15.83 7.70
CA LEU A 208 -16.16 -16.92 6.96
C LEU A 208 -15.87 -18.13 7.86
N LEU A 209 -15.42 -17.92 9.11
CA LEU A 209 -15.17 -19.00 10.06
C LEU A 209 -16.44 -19.75 10.45
N HIS A 210 -17.56 -19.06 10.64
CA HIS A 210 -18.87 -19.68 10.90
C HIS A 210 -19.39 -20.52 9.72
N ASN A 211 -18.98 -20.19 8.50
CA ASN A 211 -19.40 -20.87 7.27
C ASN A 211 -18.46 -22.00 6.82
N VAL A 212 -17.53 -22.44 7.68
CA VAL A 212 -16.64 -23.58 7.40
C VAL A 212 -17.25 -24.87 7.93
N ASN A 213 -17.42 -25.85 7.03
CA ASN A 213 -17.84 -27.21 7.41
C ASN A 213 -16.77 -27.93 8.25
N ALA A 214 -17.15 -28.99 8.95
CA ALA A 214 -16.25 -29.83 9.74
C ALA A 214 -15.08 -30.44 8.91
N ASN A 215 -15.25 -30.54 7.58
CA ASN A 215 -14.19 -30.99 6.64
C ASN A 215 -13.30 -29.84 6.12
N GLY A 216 -13.46 -28.62 6.63
CA GLY A 216 -12.67 -27.45 6.22
C GLY A 216 -13.11 -26.79 4.91
N THR A 217 -14.19 -27.25 4.29
CA THR A 217 -14.76 -26.60 3.09
C THR A 217 -15.77 -25.54 3.48
N PHE A 218 -15.80 -24.44 2.73
CA PHE A 218 -16.81 -23.39 2.94
C PHE A 218 -18.22 -23.89 2.53
N THR A 219 -19.22 -23.65 3.38
CA THR A 219 -20.63 -23.87 3.07
C THR A 219 -21.08 -22.78 2.12
N ASN A 220 -21.32 -23.15 0.87
CA ASN A 220 -21.75 -22.27 -0.22
C ASN A 220 -20.76 -21.14 -0.51
N GLY A 221 -20.35 -21.02 -1.76
CA GLY A 221 -19.48 -19.96 -2.27
C GLY A 221 -20.08 -18.56 -2.08
N ALA A 222 -20.21 -18.14 -0.82
CA ALA A 222 -20.48 -16.77 -0.46
C ALA A 222 -19.20 -15.96 -0.77
N THR A 223 -19.06 -15.60 -2.02
CA THR A 223 -18.21 -14.47 -2.37
C THR A 223 -18.83 -13.26 -1.67
N GLU A 224 -18.22 -12.84 -0.56
CA GLU A 224 -18.61 -11.58 0.06
C GLU A 224 -18.51 -10.48 -1.02
N LYS A 225 -19.59 -9.70 -1.14
CA LYS A 225 -19.62 -8.60 -2.11
C LYS A 225 -18.54 -7.59 -1.74
N PRO A 226 -17.86 -6.97 -2.73
CA PRO A 226 -16.98 -5.84 -2.49
C PRO A 226 -17.69 -4.75 -1.69
N LEU A 227 -16.96 -4.05 -0.83
CA LEU A 227 -17.50 -2.91 -0.05
C LEU A 227 -17.79 -1.71 -0.94
N ILE A 228 -17.09 -1.60 -2.08
CA ILE A 228 -17.21 -0.51 -3.03
C ILE A 228 -17.35 -1.06 -4.45
N THR A 229 -18.03 -0.33 -5.30
CA THR A 229 -18.07 -0.62 -6.73
C THR A 229 -16.76 -0.23 -7.40
N ARG A 230 -16.58 -0.65 -8.64
CA ARG A 230 -15.39 -0.30 -9.42
C ARG A 230 -15.34 1.20 -9.75
N GLU A 231 -16.47 1.77 -10.09
CA GLU A 231 -16.62 3.18 -10.39
C GLU A 231 -16.25 4.02 -9.17
N GLU A 232 -16.70 3.63 -7.97
CA GLU A 232 -16.32 4.25 -6.70
C GLU A 232 -14.83 4.10 -6.43
N LYS A 233 -14.23 2.92 -6.72
CA LYS A 233 -12.77 2.70 -6.61
C LYS A 233 -12.00 3.65 -7.54
N SER A 234 -12.41 3.76 -8.80
CA SER A 234 -11.77 4.66 -9.78
C SER A 234 -11.86 6.13 -9.36
N GLU A 235 -13.04 6.58 -8.91
CA GLU A 235 -13.23 7.94 -8.38
C GLU A 235 -12.36 8.19 -7.13
N ALA A 236 -12.37 7.28 -6.19
CA ALA A 236 -11.61 7.40 -4.95
C ALA A 236 -10.08 7.38 -5.21
N PHE A 237 -9.60 6.61 -6.18
CA PHE A 237 -8.20 6.64 -6.60
C PHE A 237 -7.81 8.00 -7.19
N LYS A 238 -8.67 8.61 -8.02
CA LYS A 238 -8.46 9.97 -8.54
C LYS A 238 -8.40 11.00 -7.40
N LEU A 239 -9.28 10.88 -6.42
CA LEU A 239 -9.26 11.73 -5.22
C LEU A 239 -7.97 11.54 -4.39
N LEU A 240 -7.54 10.30 -4.17
CA LEU A 240 -6.30 9.99 -3.46
C LEU A 240 -5.08 10.62 -4.18
N HIS A 241 -5.04 10.52 -5.50
CA HIS A 241 -3.99 11.14 -6.33
C HIS A 241 -3.99 12.68 -6.21
N GLN A 242 -5.15 13.31 -6.09
CA GLN A 242 -5.28 14.76 -6.01
C GLN A 242 -4.97 15.33 -4.62
N THR A 243 -5.27 14.56 -3.56
CA THR A 243 -5.26 15.05 -2.18
C THR A 243 -4.02 14.63 -1.38
N THR A 244 -3.32 13.59 -1.82
CA THR A 244 -2.11 13.09 -1.17
C THR A 244 -0.98 12.89 -2.16
N PRO A 245 0.30 12.97 -1.74
CA PRO A 245 1.43 12.75 -2.64
C PRO A 245 1.67 11.27 -2.99
N TYR A 246 0.98 10.30 -2.40
CA TYR A 246 1.32 8.87 -2.51
C TYR A 246 1.36 8.38 -3.96
N ILE A 247 0.32 8.64 -4.73
CA ILE A 247 0.22 8.18 -6.12
C ILE A 247 1.12 9.04 -7.03
N ALA A 248 1.08 10.36 -6.85
CA ALA A 248 1.89 11.29 -7.64
C ALA A 248 3.39 11.06 -7.46
N PHE A 249 3.84 10.66 -6.25
CA PHE A 249 5.21 10.28 -5.97
C PHE A 249 5.63 9.04 -6.79
N GLY A 250 4.80 8.01 -6.80
CA GLY A 250 5.06 6.80 -7.58
C GLY A 250 5.19 7.09 -9.07
N PHE A 251 4.23 7.85 -9.62
CA PHE A 251 4.25 8.27 -11.02
C PHE A 251 5.47 9.11 -11.37
N MET A 252 5.79 10.11 -10.55
CA MET A 252 6.97 10.95 -10.74
C MET A 252 8.25 10.13 -10.76
N ALA A 253 8.43 9.23 -9.78
CA ALA A 253 9.63 8.43 -9.65
C ALA A 253 9.81 7.45 -10.84
N ALA A 254 8.73 6.77 -11.25
CA ALA A 254 8.75 5.88 -12.41
C ALA A 254 9.02 6.64 -13.71
N ASN A 255 8.33 7.77 -13.94
CA ASN A 255 8.52 8.61 -15.11
C ASN A 255 9.95 9.15 -15.22
N GLU A 256 10.54 9.59 -14.11
CA GLU A 256 11.92 10.07 -14.10
C GLU A 256 12.92 8.97 -14.46
N ALA A 257 12.73 7.74 -13.95
CA ALA A 257 13.57 6.61 -14.30
C ALA A 257 13.47 6.26 -15.80
N ILE A 258 12.26 6.29 -16.36
CA ILE A 258 12.01 6.10 -17.79
C ILE A 258 12.68 7.21 -18.59
N CYS A 259 12.46 8.48 -18.25
CA CYS A 259 13.05 9.63 -18.95
C CYS A 259 14.57 9.61 -18.95
N GLN A 260 15.19 9.26 -17.82
CA GLN A 260 16.65 9.13 -17.73
C GLN A 260 17.20 8.05 -18.66
N ALA A 261 16.55 6.90 -18.73
CA ALA A 261 16.98 5.79 -19.58
C ALA A 261 16.58 5.96 -21.06
N ALA A 262 15.62 6.85 -21.36
CA ALA A 262 15.18 7.19 -22.71
C ALA A 262 16.06 8.23 -23.42
N LYS A 263 17.07 8.80 -22.74
CA LYS A 263 17.97 9.79 -23.36
C LYS A 263 18.66 9.24 -24.59
N GLY A 264 18.60 10.00 -25.70
CA GLY A 264 19.17 9.60 -26.99
C GLY A 264 18.48 8.41 -27.67
N LYS A 265 17.23 8.11 -27.29
CA LYS A 265 16.40 7.06 -27.92
C LYS A 265 15.24 7.70 -28.66
N ASP A 266 15.06 7.34 -29.93
CA ASP A 266 14.05 7.94 -30.81
C ASP A 266 12.74 7.16 -30.85
N SER A 267 12.77 5.88 -30.42
CA SER A 267 11.59 5.02 -30.40
C SER A 267 11.51 4.29 -29.05
N LEU A 268 10.43 4.57 -28.31
CA LEU A 268 10.19 4.07 -26.96
C LEU A 268 8.94 3.21 -26.95
N HIS A 269 9.02 2.07 -26.28
CA HIS A 269 7.86 1.22 -26.00
C HIS A 269 7.76 0.98 -24.51
N ILE A 270 6.66 1.41 -23.91
CA ILE A 270 6.36 1.18 -22.50
C ILE A 270 5.29 0.10 -22.41
N MET A 271 5.59 -0.99 -21.73
CA MET A 271 4.63 -2.01 -21.32
C MET A 271 4.21 -1.72 -19.88
N ASP A 272 2.94 -1.44 -19.65
CA ASP A 272 2.37 -1.17 -18.32
C ASP A 272 1.58 -2.37 -17.82
N ILE A 273 2.01 -2.91 -16.67
CA ILE A 273 1.43 -4.11 -16.07
C ILE A 273 0.38 -3.69 -15.04
N GLY A 274 -0.88 -4.08 -15.27
CA GLY A 274 -1.99 -3.75 -14.38
C GLY A 274 -2.50 -2.32 -14.56
N MET A 275 -2.53 -1.84 -15.79
CA MET A 275 -3.00 -0.50 -16.11
C MET A 275 -4.51 -0.36 -15.84
N GLU A 276 -4.90 0.43 -14.86
CA GLU A 276 -6.30 0.74 -14.53
C GLU A 276 -6.71 2.16 -14.92
N ASN A 277 -5.75 3.07 -15.16
CA ASN A 277 -6.00 4.48 -15.51
C ASN A 277 -4.84 5.07 -16.31
N THR A 278 -5.01 6.30 -16.79
CA THR A 278 -4.02 7.02 -17.61
C THR A 278 -3.32 8.16 -16.89
N LEU A 279 -3.51 8.32 -15.58
CA LEU A 279 -3.07 9.49 -14.81
C LEU A 279 -1.54 9.71 -14.80
N GLN A 280 -0.77 8.65 -14.99
CA GLN A 280 0.70 8.72 -15.06
C GLN A 280 1.20 9.41 -16.32
N TRP A 281 0.53 9.20 -17.46
CA TRP A 281 1.10 9.46 -18.78
C TRP A 281 1.15 10.93 -19.20
N PRO A 282 0.20 11.82 -18.85
CA PRO A 282 0.26 13.22 -19.26
C PRO A 282 1.55 13.94 -18.87
N SER A 283 2.09 13.65 -17.67
CA SER A 283 3.35 14.25 -17.22
C SER A 283 4.56 13.67 -17.95
N LEU A 284 4.59 12.37 -18.20
CA LEU A 284 5.64 11.72 -18.99
C LEU A 284 5.68 12.26 -20.42
N ILE A 285 4.53 12.34 -21.08
CA ILE A 285 4.41 12.84 -22.46
C ILE A 285 4.93 14.26 -22.58
N ARG A 286 4.53 15.16 -21.67
CA ARG A 286 5.04 16.55 -21.65
C ARG A 286 6.56 16.60 -21.48
N THR A 287 7.11 15.77 -20.58
CA THR A 287 8.56 15.70 -20.35
C THR A 287 9.30 15.20 -21.59
N LEU A 288 8.79 14.14 -22.25
CA LEU A 288 9.38 13.58 -23.46
C LEU A 288 9.26 14.53 -24.65
N ALA A 289 8.15 15.25 -24.78
CA ALA A 289 7.95 16.24 -25.84
C ALA A 289 8.90 17.46 -25.71
N SER A 290 9.29 17.80 -24.47
CA SER A 290 10.14 18.98 -24.19
C SER A 290 11.64 18.66 -24.14
N ARG A 291 12.05 17.44 -24.48
CA ARG A 291 13.47 17.06 -24.42
C ARG A 291 14.29 17.73 -25.54
N PRO A 292 15.58 18.04 -25.30
CA PRO A 292 16.42 18.76 -26.27
C PRO A 292 16.61 18.05 -27.61
N GLU A 293 16.58 16.70 -27.59
CA GLU A 293 16.74 15.86 -28.77
C GLU A 293 15.47 15.80 -29.66
N GLY A 294 14.40 16.43 -29.23
CA GLY A 294 13.07 16.37 -29.85
C GLY A 294 12.20 15.23 -29.33
N PRO A 295 10.89 15.26 -29.65
CA PRO A 295 9.95 14.24 -29.23
C PRO A 295 10.29 12.86 -29.80
N PRO A 296 10.24 11.77 -29.02
CA PRO A 296 10.38 10.40 -29.54
C PRO A 296 9.06 9.90 -30.12
N ASN A 297 9.12 8.82 -30.88
CA ASN A 297 7.95 7.99 -31.14
C ASN A 297 7.68 7.17 -29.85
N LEU A 298 6.53 7.35 -29.26
CA LEU A 298 6.14 6.67 -28.04
C LEU A 298 5.04 5.65 -28.32
N ARG A 299 5.23 4.44 -27.86
CA ARG A 299 4.19 3.41 -27.86
C ARG A 299 3.95 2.94 -26.43
N ILE A 300 2.69 2.87 -26.02
CA ILE A 300 2.27 2.34 -24.71
C ILE A 300 1.41 1.11 -24.96
N THR A 301 1.76 -0.01 -24.31
CA THR A 301 0.95 -1.22 -24.31
C THR A 301 0.49 -1.48 -22.87
N GLY A 302 -0.80 -1.27 -22.61
CA GLY A 302 -1.43 -1.59 -21.31
C GLY A 302 -1.83 -3.06 -21.24
N LEU A 303 -1.38 -3.76 -20.20
CA LEU A 303 -1.95 -5.05 -19.80
C LEU A 303 -3.04 -4.79 -18.79
N ILE A 304 -4.29 -5.04 -19.18
CA ILE A 304 -5.46 -4.53 -18.48
C ILE A 304 -6.45 -5.64 -18.12
N SER A 305 -7.19 -5.46 -17.04
CA SER A 305 -8.38 -6.28 -16.80
C SER A 305 -9.49 -5.90 -17.80
N GLU A 306 -10.22 -6.90 -18.28
CA GLU A 306 -11.35 -6.70 -19.23
C GLU A 306 -12.34 -5.62 -18.77
N HIS A 307 -12.41 -5.46 -17.48
CA HIS A 307 -13.33 -4.53 -16.83
C HIS A 307 -13.04 -3.05 -17.04
N TYR A 308 -11.79 -2.66 -17.33
CA TYR A 308 -11.38 -1.25 -17.55
C TYR A 308 -11.29 -0.86 -19.03
N LEU A 309 -11.55 -1.78 -19.92
CA LEU A 309 -11.25 -1.65 -21.35
C LEU A 309 -11.92 -0.42 -21.98
N SER A 310 -13.22 -0.24 -21.77
CA SER A 310 -13.98 0.86 -22.36
C SER A 310 -13.60 2.24 -21.80
N GLU A 311 -13.36 2.34 -20.50
CA GLU A 311 -12.96 3.61 -19.87
C GLU A 311 -11.55 4.03 -20.31
N LEU A 312 -10.63 3.08 -20.34
CA LEU A 312 -9.25 3.30 -20.80
C LEU A 312 -9.20 3.67 -22.28
N GLU A 313 -10.02 3.04 -23.12
CA GLU A 313 -10.06 3.35 -24.56
C GLU A 313 -10.42 4.82 -24.81
N VAL A 314 -11.40 5.35 -24.09
CA VAL A 314 -11.79 6.77 -24.18
C VAL A 314 -10.65 7.67 -23.65
N SER A 315 -10.11 7.36 -22.49
CA SER A 315 -9.04 8.15 -21.87
C SER A 315 -7.77 8.18 -22.72
N MET A 316 -7.44 7.05 -23.37
CA MET A 316 -6.26 6.97 -24.25
C MET A 316 -6.44 7.71 -25.56
N LYS A 317 -7.63 7.76 -26.13
CA LYS A 317 -7.90 8.60 -27.32
C LYS A 317 -7.62 10.06 -27.02
N ILE A 318 -8.11 10.56 -25.88
CA ILE A 318 -7.83 11.93 -25.42
C ILE A 318 -6.31 12.15 -25.27
N LEU A 319 -5.60 11.18 -24.68
CA LEU A 319 -4.17 11.29 -24.47
C LEU A 319 -3.37 11.29 -25.79
N VAL A 320 -3.80 10.54 -26.81
CA VAL A 320 -3.20 10.54 -28.15
C VAL A 320 -3.37 11.91 -28.80
N ASP A 321 -4.57 12.49 -28.70
CA ASP A 321 -4.85 13.82 -29.23
C ASP A 321 -4.00 14.90 -28.52
N ASP A 322 -3.92 14.85 -27.20
CA ASP A 322 -3.07 15.76 -26.41
C ASP A 322 -1.58 15.62 -26.76
N ALA A 323 -1.07 14.39 -26.93
CA ALA A 323 0.30 14.14 -27.35
C ALA A 323 0.61 14.75 -28.70
N SER A 324 -0.33 14.63 -29.65
CA SER A 324 -0.18 15.19 -31.00
C SER A 324 -0.06 16.72 -31.00
N THR A 325 -0.76 17.42 -30.08
CA THR A 325 -0.63 18.88 -29.89
C THR A 325 0.76 19.31 -29.42
N LEU A 326 1.47 18.42 -28.77
CA LEU A 326 2.85 18.60 -28.28
C LEU A 326 3.90 18.13 -29.32
N GLY A 327 3.47 17.71 -30.51
CA GLY A 327 4.35 17.19 -31.56
C GLY A 327 4.91 15.79 -31.26
N LEU A 328 4.36 15.04 -30.30
CA LEU A 328 4.76 13.69 -29.96
C LEU A 328 3.80 12.68 -30.60
N THR A 329 4.36 11.71 -31.34
CA THR A 329 3.59 10.59 -31.89
C THR A 329 3.37 9.54 -30.79
N LEU A 330 2.11 9.31 -30.39
CA LEU A 330 1.72 8.29 -29.43
C LEU A 330 0.90 7.19 -30.10
N GLU A 331 1.38 5.96 -30.04
CA GLU A 331 0.63 4.74 -30.37
C GLU A 331 0.23 4.04 -29.09
N PHE A 332 -1.03 3.61 -28.99
CA PHE A 332 -1.53 2.89 -27.83
C PHE A 332 -2.11 1.54 -28.20
N ASN A 333 -1.76 0.51 -27.41
CA ASN A 333 -2.28 -0.85 -27.52
C ASN A 333 -2.82 -1.32 -26.19
N MET A 334 -3.86 -2.14 -26.19
CA MET A 334 -4.42 -2.79 -25.02
C MET A 334 -4.42 -4.31 -25.20
N ILE A 335 -3.96 -5.03 -24.18
CA ILE A 335 -4.05 -6.48 -24.10
C ILE A 335 -4.88 -6.80 -22.87
N SER A 336 -6.11 -7.25 -23.09
CA SER A 336 -7.04 -7.58 -22.02
C SER A 336 -6.87 -9.03 -21.53
N GLY A 337 -7.13 -9.24 -20.25
CA GLY A 337 -7.09 -10.54 -19.60
C GLY A 337 -6.03 -10.66 -18.51
N PRO A 338 -5.93 -11.84 -17.88
CA PRO A 338 -5.00 -12.05 -16.79
C PRO A 338 -3.54 -11.98 -17.27
N VAL A 339 -2.71 -11.26 -16.54
CA VAL A 339 -1.28 -11.20 -16.81
C VAL A 339 -0.63 -12.53 -16.45
N THR A 340 -0.14 -13.24 -17.47
CA THR A 340 0.51 -14.55 -17.35
C THR A 340 1.85 -14.57 -18.08
N PRO A 341 2.77 -15.48 -17.77
CA PRO A 341 4.02 -15.60 -18.51
C PRO A 341 3.83 -15.86 -20.02
N SER A 342 2.70 -16.44 -20.43
CA SER A 342 2.38 -16.70 -21.85
C SER A 342 1.96 -15.43 -22.61
N VAL A 343 1.44 -14.43 -21.92
CA VAL A 343 1.13 -13.12 -22.49
C VAL A 343 2.41 -12.29 -22.68
N LEU A 344 3.37 -12.42 -21.76
CA LEU A 344 4.63 -11.67 -21.73
C LEU A 344 5.66 -12.23 -22.70
N THR A 345 5.33 -12.26 -23.99
CA THR A 345 6.22 -12.69 -25.09
C THR A 345 6.41 -11.57 -26.11
N LYS A 346 7.48 -11.66 -26.91
CA LYS A 346 7.77 -10.67 -27.94
C LYS A 346 6.67 -10.58 -28.99
N GLU A 347 6.13 -11.75 -29.33
CA GLU A 347 5.07 -11.91 -30.33
C GLU A 347 3.77 -11.27 -29.86
N ASN A 348 3.30 -11.60 -28.64
CA ASN A 348 2.05 -11.08 -28.12
C ASN A 348 2.10 -9.57 -27.84
N LEU A 349 3.28 -9.07 -27.43
CA LEU A 349 3.50 -7.64 -27.20
C LEU A 349 3.84 -6.88 -28.50
N ASN A 350 3.92 -7.59 -29.63
CA ASN A 350 4.29 -7.03 -30.93
C ASN A 350 5.54 -6.14 -30.84
N LEU A 351 6.63 -6.65 -30.18
CA LEU A 351 7.87 -5.88 -30.02
C LEU A 351 8.52 -5.66 -31.38
N ARG A 352 8.82 -4.40 -31.71
CA ARG A 352 9.42 -4.00 -32.98
C ARG A 352 10.94 -3.84 -32.84
N GLU A 353 11.66 -4.15 -33.90
CA GLU A 353 13.10 -3.93 -33.95
C GLU A 353 13.40 -2.41 -33.89
N GLY A 354 14.40 -2.04 -33.10
CA GLY A 354 14.78 -0.63 -32.90
C GLY A 354 14.03 0.11 -31.80
N GLU A 355 12.95 -0.47 -31.25
CA GLU A 355 12.28 0.11 -30.07
C GLU A 355 13.05 -0.18 -28.78
N THR A 356 13.14 0.82 -27.93
CA THR A 356 13.66 0.66 -26.55
C THR A 356 12.51 0.32 -25.62
N LEU A 357 12.53 -0.92 -25.06
CA LEU A 357 11.47 -1.41 -24.19
C LEU A 357 11.69 -0.97 -22.73
N PHE A 358 10.63 -0.45 -22.14
CA PHE A 358 10.45 -0.20 -20.70
C PHE A 358 9.30 -1.03 -20.17
N VAL A 359 9.41 -1.48 -18.94
CA VAL A 359 8.32 -2.15 -18.24
C VAL A 359 7.97 -1.32 -17.01
N ASN A 360 6.69 -1.04 -16.85
CA ASN A 360 6.16 -0.25 -15.75
C ASN A 360 5.17 -1.09 -14.93
N SER A 361 5.21 -0.97 -13.63
CA SER A 361 4.22 -1.55 -12.73
C SER A 361 4.03 -0.64 -11.53
N ILE A 362 2.80 -0.16 -11.37
CA ILE A 362 2.40 0.72 -10.29
C ILE A 362 1.34 0.01 -9.45
N MET A 363 1.70 -0.37 -8.21
CA MET A 363 0.81 -1.00 -7.23
C MET A 363 0.07 -2.23 -7.77
N HIS A 364 0.78 -3.10 -8.51
CA HIS A 364 0.17 -4.28 -9.12
C HIS A 364 0.98 -5.57 -8.97
N LEU A 365 2.31 -5.52 -8.84
CA LEU A 365 3.12 -6.73 -8.75
C LEU A 365 2.85 -7.54 -7.48
N HIS A 366 2.38 -6.93 -6.40
CA HIS A 366 2.00 -7.63 -5.17
C HIS A 366 0.87 -8.64 -5.40
N GLU A 367 0.00 -8.45 -6.39
CA GLU A 367 -1.07 -9.41 -6.73
C GLU A 367 -0.54 -10.76 -7.22
N PHE A 368 0.71 -10.81 -7.73
CA PHE A 368 1.38 -12.06 -8.11
C PHE A 368 2.10 -12.74 -6.96
N VAL A 369 2.20 -12.07 -5.81
CA VAL A 369 2.73 -12.67 -4.59
C VAL A 369 1.68 -13.64 -4.04
N LYS A 370 1.96 -14.93 -4.13
CA LYS A 370 1.10 -16.01 -3.65
C LYS A 370 1.84 -16.81 -2.59
N GLU A 371 1.14 -17.69 -1.88
CA GLU A 371 1.75 -18.62 -0.93
C GLU A 371 2.84 -19.49 -1.60
N SER A 372 2.59 -19.95 -2.83
CA SER A 372 3.63 -20.50 -3.67
C SER A 372 4.46 -19.38 -4.30
N ARG A 373 5.71 -19.27 -3.97
CA ARG A 373 6.65 -18.25 -4.51
C ARG A 373 6.86 -18.36 -6.05
N GLY A 374 6.23 -19.33 -6.70
CA GLY A 374 6.37 -19.59 -8.13
C GLY A 374 5.69 -18.54 -9.02
N SER A 375 4.57 -17.95 -8.60
CA SER A 375 3.78 -17.06 -9.45
C SER A 375 4.54 -15.79 -9.82
N LEU A 376 4.95 -14.99 -8.84
CA LEU A 376 5.73 -13.77 -9.08
C LEU A 376 7.06 -14.08 -9.79
N LYS A 377 7.76 -15.16 -9.38
CA LYS A 377 8.99 -15.58 -10.05
C LYS A 377 8.79 -15.85 -11.54
N ALA A 378 7.69 -16.50 -11.92
CA ALA A 378 7.38 -16.78 -13.31
C ALA A 378 7.13 -15.50 -14.13
N ILE A 379 6.40 -14.54 -13.58
CA ILE A 379 6.18 -13.22 -14.17
C ILE A 379 7.50 -12.46 -14.34
N LEU A 380 8.31 -12.36 -13.28
CA LEU A 380 9.61 -11.68 -13.35
C LEU A 380 10.57 -12.32 -14.35
N GLN A 381 10.58 -13.66 -14.46
CA GLN A 381 11.37 -14.36 -15.47
C GLN A 381 10.87 -14.11 -16.90
N ALA A 382 9.57 -13.99 -17.10
CA ALA A 382 9.01 -13.62 -18.39
C ALA A 382 9.40 -12.18 -18.77
N ILE A 383 9.28 -11.23 -17.85
CA ILE A 383 9.74 -9.83 -18.04
C ILE A 383 11.24 -9.81 -18.38
N LYS A 384 12.07 -10.57 -17.63
CA LYS A 384 13.52 -10.63 -17.90
C LYS A 384 13.85 -11.12 -19.32
N LYS A 385 13.09 -12.09 -19.86
CA LYS A 385 13.29 -12.59 -21.23
C LYS A 385 13.03 -11.52 -22.30
N LEU A 386 12.16 -10.56 -22.02
CA LEU A 386 11.90 -9.41 -22.91
C LEU A 386 13.09 -8.45 -22.96
N ARG A 387 14.01 -8.49 -21.98
CA ARG A 387 15.19 -7.63 -21.84
C ARG A 387 14.83 -6.14 -21.82
N PRO A 388 13.95 -5.68 -20.93
CA PRO A 388 13.66 -4.27 -20.82
C PRO A 388 14.92 -3.47 -20.44
N THR A 389 15.01 -2.24 -20.92
CA THR A 389 16.05 -1.30 -20.52
C THR A 389 15.90 -0.92 -19.05
N VAL A 390 14.65 -0.70 -18.62
CA VAL A 390 14.28 -0.46 -17.22
C VAL A 390 12.97 -1.17 -16.92
N LEU A 391 12.87 -1.74 -15.72
CA LEU A 391 11.64 -2.12 -15.05
C LEU A 391 11.43 -1.16 -13.89
N THR A 392 10.37 -0.37 -13.89
CA THR A 392 9.95 0.47 -12.77
C THR A 392 8.93 -0.28 -11.93
N VAL A 393 9.12 -0.24 -10.62
CA VAL A 393 8.24 -0.90 -9.64
C VAL A 393 7.91 0.09 -8.54
N VAL A 394 6.62 0.37 -8.38
CA VAL A 394 6.07 1.17 -7.30
C VAL A 394 5.08 0.31 -6.53
N GLU A 395 5.28 0.19 -5.21
CA GLU A 395 4.46 -0.66 -4.34
C GLU A 395 4.26 -0.02 -2.97
N GLN A 396 3.30 -0.50 -2.22
CA GLN A 396 3.17 -0.19 -0.80
C GLN A 396 4.30 -0.86 -0.01
N ASP A 397 5.00 -0.12 0.86
CA ASP A 397 6.10 -0.66 1.69
C ASP A 397 5.55 -1.20 3.01
N ALA A 398 4.95 -2.37 2.99
CA ALA A 398 4.34 -3.02 4.14
C ALA A 398 4.57 -4.54 4.14
N ASN A 399 4.45 -5.19 5.29
CA ASN A 399 4.60 -6.64 5.40
C ASN A 399 3.23 -7.33 5.57
N HIS A 400 2.39 -7.25 4.53
CA HIS A 400 1.05 -7.85 4.55
C HIS A 400 1.03 -9.29 4.00
N ASN A 401 2.19 -9.84 3.65
CA ASN A 401 2.32 -11.22 3.15
C ASN A 401 2.73 -12.23 4.24
N GLY A 402 2.92 -11.80 5.48
CA GLY A 402 3.30 -12.68 6.58
C GLY A 402 2.37 -13.90 6.72
N PRO A 403 2.89 -15.09 7.05
CA PRO A 403 2.08 -16.33 7.14
C PRO A 403 1.12 -16.31 8.33
N PHE A 404 1.50 -15.65 9.43
CA PHE A 404 0.72 -15.63 10.66
C PHE A 404 -0.30 -14.48 10.65
N PHE A 405 -1.54 -14.82 10.96
CA PHE A 405 -2.65 -13.85 10.93
C PHE A 405 -2.42 -12.65 11.86
N LEU A 406 -2.05 -12.90 13.11
CA LEU A 406 -1.88 -11.83 14.09
C LEU A 406 -0.75 -10.87 13.72
N GLY A 407 0.39 -11.39 13.23
CA GLY A 407 1.50 -10.56 12.74
C GLY A 407 1.09 -9.68 11.55
N ARG A 408 0.30 -10.22 10.60
CA ARG A 408 -0.26 -9.42 9.50
C ARG A 408 -1.24 -8.35 10.00
N PHE A 409 -2.07 -8.71 10.96
CA PHE A 409 -3.05 -7.80 11.57
C PHE A 409 -2.36 -6.60 12.22
N LEU A 410 -1.36 -6.86 13.06
CA LEU A 410 -0.55 -5.82 13.72
C LEU A 410 0.13 -4.90 12.71
N GLU A 411 0.80 -5.48 11.72
CA GLU A 411 1.51 -4.72 10.69
C GLU A 411 0.53 -3.87 9.87
N SER A 412 -0.62 -4.44 9.47
CA SER A 412 -1.63 -3.69 8.73
C SER A 412 -2.28 -2.60 9.56
N LEU A 413 -2.58 -2.86 10.84
CA LEU A 413 -3.12 -1.84 11.74
C LEU A 413 -2.18 -0.64 11.85
N HIS A 414 -0.88 -0.90 12.07
CA HIS A 414 0.14 0.16 12.15
C HIS A 414 0.28 0.92 10.82
N TYR A 415 0.25 0.21 9.68
CA TYR A 415 0.38 0.80 8.34
C TYR A 415 -0.81 1.69 8.01
N TYR A 416 -2.03 1.18 8.12
CA TYR A 416 -3.23 1.95 7.77
C TYR A 416 -3.54 3.06 8.78
N SER A 417 -3.15 2.92 10.05
CA SER A 417 -3.23 4.03 11.02
C SER A 417 -2.42 5.23 10.56
N ALA A 418 -1.23 5.04 9.98
CA ALA A 418 -0.44 6.13 9.43
C ALA A 418 -1.12 6.78 8.20
N ILE A 419 -1.74 5.98 7.33
CA ILE A 419 -2.49 6.51 6.19
C ILE A 419 -3.70 7.34 6.65
N PHE A 420 -4.52 6.81 7.58
CA PHE A 420 -5.70 7.51 8.10
C PHE A 420 -5.34 8.80 8.83
N ASP A 421 -4.22 8.80 9.54
CA ASP A 421 -3.68 10.01 10.17
C ASP A 421 -3.23 11.05 9.13
N SER A 422 -2.62 10.62 8.02
CA SER A 422 -2.26 11.52 6.93
C SER A 422 -3.48 12.10 6.22
N LEU A 423 -4.56 11.33 6.07
CA LEU A 423 -5.82 11.81 5.51
C LEU A 423 -6.53 12.80 6.44
N GLU A 424 -6.43 12.59 7.77
CA GLU A 424 -6.93 13.55 8.76
C GLU A 424 -6.22 14.91 8.67
N ALA A 425 -4.89 14.87 8.47
CA ALA A 425 -4.10 16.10 8.32
C ALA A 425 -4.34 16.82 6.98
N SER A 426 -4.77 16.09 5.94
CA SER A 426 -4.92 16.63 4.59
C SER A 426 -6.35 17.04 4.24
N LEU A 427 -7.37 16.49 4.91
CA LEU A 427 -8.78 16.65 4.58
C LEU A 427 -9.63 16.91 5.82
N PRO A 428 -10.67 17.76 5.73
CA PRO A 428 -11.60 18.03 6.84
C PRO A 428 -12.24 16.75 7.38
N ARG A 429 -12.55 16.71 8.70
CA ARG A 429 -13.18 15.55 9.36
C ARG A 429 -14.49 15.11 8.69
N ASN A 430 -15.31 16.02 8.23
CA ASN A 430 -16.60 15.73 7.60
C ASN A 430 -16.53 15.67 6.07
N SER A 431 -15.34 15.43 5.51
CA SER A 431 -15.15 15.38 4.07
C SER A 431 -15.69 14.08 3.48
N ALA A 432 -16.67 14.19 2.58
CA ALA A 432 -17.14 13.05 1.78
C ALA A 432 -16.03 12.49 0.88
N GLN A 433 -15.10 13.33 0.43
CA GLN A 433 -13.94 12.90 -0.37
C GLN A 433 -13.01 12.01 0.44
N ARG A 434 -12.71 12.39 1.71
CA ARG A 434 -11.91 11.55 2.60
C ARG A 434 -12.54 10.18 2.81
N MET A 435 -13.83 10.14 3.08
CA MET A 435 -14.55 8.88 3.28
C MET A 435 -14.50 7.97 2.04
N LYS A 436 -14.63 8.53 0.83
CA LYS A 436 -14.46 7.76 -0.41
C LYS A 436 -13.06 7.15 -0.52
N ILE A 437 -12.01 7.92 -0.21
CA ILE A 437 -10.63 7.43 -0.20
C ILE A 437 -10.47 6.32 0.84
N GLU A 438 -10.97 6.51 2.05
CA GLU A 438 -10.88 5.52 3.13
C GLU A 438 -11.58 4.20 2.79
N PHE A 439 -12.61 4.19 1.94
CA PHE A 439 -13.25 2.96 1.47
C PHE A 439 -12.35 2.09 0.60
N ILE A 440 -11.40 2.65 -0.17
CA ILE A 440 -10.40 1.84 -0.88
C ILE A 440 -9.60 1.05 0.16
N PHE A 441 -9.08 1.74 1.16
CA PHE A 441 -8.27 1.12 2.21
C PHE A 441 -9.09 0.16 3.08
N ALA A 442 -10.38 0.41 3.28
CA ALA A 442 -11.27 -0.53 3.95
C ALA A 442 -11.37 -1.87 3.21
N GLU A 443 -11.40 -1.85 1.86
CA GLU A 443 -11.40 -3.07 1.05
C GLU A 443 -10.06 -3.80 1.13
N GLU A 444 -8.92 -3.08 1.06
CA GLU A 444 -7.58 -3.67 1.25
C GLU A 444 -7.45 -4.28 2.65
N ILE A 445 -7.83 -3.54 3.71
CA ILE A 445 -7.83 -4.04 5.10
C ILE A 445 -8.68 -5.31 5.21
N ARG A 446 -9.89 -5.31 4.66
CA ARG A 446 -10.76 -6.48 4.65
C ARG A 446 -10.09 -7.66 3.95
N ASN A 447 -9.43 -7.44 2.82
CA ASN A 447 -8.71 -8.48 2.11
C ASN A 447 -7.57 -9.08 2.96
N ILE A 448 -6.78 -8.26 3.61
CA ILE A 448 -5.66 -8.69 4.46
C ILE A 448 -6.16 -9.45 5.70
N VAL A 449 -7.25 -8.96 6.33
CA VAL A 449 -7.76 -9.46 7.62
C VAL A 449 -8.65 -10.68 7.43
N ALA A 450 -9.59 -10.64 6.48
CA ALA A 450 -10.61 -11.67 6.35
C ALA A 450 -10.16 -12.88 5.54
N PHE A 451 -9.39 -12.67 4.46
CA PHE A 451 -9.12 -13.72 3.48
C PHE A 451 -7.78 -14.43 3.69
N GLU A 452 -7.73 -15.68 3.22
CA GLU A 452 -6.52 -16.50 3.18
C GLU A 452 -6.41 -17.18 1.80
N GLY A 453 -5.30 -17.86 1.57
CA GLY A 453 -5.07 -18.61 0.34
C GLY A 453 -5.10 -17.72 -0.91
N THR A 454 -5.76 -18.20 -1.95
CA THR A 454 -5.86 -17.49 -3.24
C THR A 454 -6.73 -16.25 -3.21
N ASN A 455 -7.64 -16.14 -2.24
CA ASN A 455 -8.56 -15.01 -2.11
C ASN A 455 -7.90 -13.78 -1.47
N ARG A 456 -6.78 -13.98 -0.75
CA ARG A 456 -5.99 -12.87 -0.25
C ARG A 456 -5.04 -12.41 -1.35
N VAL A 457 -5.32 -11.26 -1.93
CA VAL A 457 -4.55 -10.65 -3.03
C VAL A 457 -3.65 -9.51 -2.55
N GLU A 458 -4.05 -8.81 -1.50
CA GLU A 458 -3.28 -7.71 -0.90
C GLU A 458 -2.10 -8.28 -0.09
N ARG A 459 -1.01 -8.60 -0.81
CA ARG A 459 0.19 -9.23 -0.27
C ARG A 459 1.41 -8.33 -0.43
N HIS A 460 1.28 -7.12 0.12
CA HIS A 460 2.37 -6.14 0.07
C HIS A 460 3.61 -6.66 0.79
N GLU A 461 4.77 -6.30 0.25
CA GLU A 461 6.07 -6.68 0.80
C GLU A 461 6.96 -5.44 0.96
N ARG A 462 7.85 -5.46 1.95
CA ARG A 462 8.81 -4.39 2.19
C ARG A 462 9.95 -4.41 1.17
N ILE A 463 10.65 -3.28 1.11
CA ILE A 463 11.83 -3.05 0.25
C ILE A 463 12.81 -4.24 0.22
N ASP A 464 13.11 -4.86 1.36
CA ASP A 464 14.07 -5.98 1.42
C ASP A 464 13.55 -7.25 0.75
N GLN A 465 12.25 -7.51 0.84
CA GLN A 465 11.62 -8.64 0.15
C GLN A 465 11.58 -8.40 -1.36
N TRP A 466 11.16 -7.21 -1.80
CA TRP A 466 11.19 -6.84 -3.22
C TRP A 466 12.59 -6.97 -3.80
N ARG A 467 13.61 -6.48 -3.08
CA ARG A 467 15.02 -6.61 -3.52
C ARG A 467 15.47 -8.05 -3.62
N ARG A 468 15.09 -8.90 -2.68
CA ARG A 468 15.40 -10.33 -2.73
C ARG A 468 14.72 -11.02 -3.91
N GLN A 469 13.43 -10.74 -4.14
CA GLN A 469 12.67 -11.38 -5.22
C GLN A 469 13.16 -10.95 -6.61
N LEU A 470 13.34 -9.67 -6.84
CA LEU A 470 13.85 -9.11 -8.08
C LEU A 470 15.32 -9.53 -8.34
N GLY A 471 16.16 -9.51 -7.30
CA GLY A 471 17.54 -9.99 -7.39
C GLY A 471 17.62 -11.47 -7.76
N ARG A 472 16.83 -12.34 -7.12
CA ARG A 472 16.73 -13.77 -7.48
C ARG A 472 16.19 -14.00 -8.90
N ALA A 473 15.35 -13.11 -9.39
CA ALA A 473 14.89 -13.15 -10.77
C ALA A 473 15.97 -12.68 -11.78
N GLY A 474 17.07 -12.09 -11.29
CA GLY A 474 18.20 -11.63 -12.09
C GLY A 474 18.06 -10.18 -12.55
N PHE A 475 17.44 -9.34 -11.75
CA PHE A 475 17.43 -7.90 -11.89
C PHE A 475 18.41 -7.27 -10.90
N GLN A 476 18.98 -6.13 -11.28
CA GLN A 476 19.84 -5.31 -10.46
C GLN A 476 19.15 -3.95 -10.26
N VAL A 477 19.13 -3.45 -9.01
CA VAL A 477 18.56 -2.14 -8.70
C VAL A 477 19.38 -1.03 -9.37
N MET A 478 18.68 -0.06 -9.94
CA MET A 478 19.25 1.19 -10.42
C MET A 478 18.98 2.25 -9.34
N GLY A 479 20.01 3.01 -8.96
CA GLY A 479 19.82 4.08 -7.98
C GLY A 479 18.87 5.15 -8.50
N MET A 480 17.80 5.45 -7.75
CA MET A 480 16.86 6.52 -8.07
C MET A 480 17.51 7.89 -7.81
N LYS A 481 17.45 8.81 -8.79
CA LYS A 481 18.10 10.13 -8.73
C LYS A 481 17.12 11.31 -8.63
N CYS A 482 15.86 11.05 -8.31
CA CYS A 482 14.78 12.05 -8.31
C CYS A 482 14.40 12.56 -6.90
N MET A 483 15.32 12.52 -5.94
CA MET A 483 15.06 13.02 -4.57
C MET A 483 14.66 14.50 -4.54
N SER A 484 15.27 15.34 -5.39
CA SER A 484 14.95 16.77 -5.45
C SER A 484 13.54 17.01 -5.98
N GLN A 485 13.15 16.26 -7.01
CA GLN A 485 11.80 16.29 -7.58
C GLN A 485 10.77 15.79 -6.56
N ALA A 486 11.11 14.73 -5.81
CA ALA A 486 10.26 14.22 -4.74
C ALA A 486 10.04 15.25 -3.63
N LYS A 487 11.11 15.96 -3.19
CA LYS A 487 10.99 17.07 -2.22
C LYS A 487 10.11 18.20 -2.74
N MET A 488 10.27 18.58 -4.00
CA MET A 488 9.42 19.59 -4.64
C MET A 488 7.97 19.13 -4.71
N LEU A 489 7.73 17.86 -5.06
CA LEU A 489 6.39 17.30 -5.12
C LEU A 489 5.69 17.39 -3.76
N ILE A 490 6.29 16.90 -2.67
CA ILE A 490 5.63 16.91 -1.36
C ILE A 490 5.41 18.33 -0.81
N SER A 491 6.25 19.30 -1.18
CA SER A 491 6.07 20.71 -0.76
C SER A 491 4.76 21.33 -1.28
N VAL A 492 4.19 20.79 -2.35
CA VAL A 492 2.92 21.26 -2.92
C VAL A 492 1.72 20.90 -2.03
N TYR A 493 1.84 19.81 -1.24
CA TYR A 493 0.73 19.33 -0.42
C TYR A 493 0.60 20.04 0.94
N GLY A 494 1.54 20.94 1.29
CA GLY A 494 1.43 21.84 2.43
C GLY A 494 1.27 21.16 3.80
N CYS A 495 1.78 19.91 3.94
CA CYS A 495 1.67 19.12 5.16
C CYS A 495 3.04 18.61 5.62
N ASP A 496 3.43 18.91 6.84
CA ASP A 496 4.77 18.62 7.37
C ASP A 496 4.99 17.15 7.77
N GLY A 497 3.92 16.34 7.76
CA GLY A 497 4.01 14.92 8.17
C GLY A 497 4.64 14.00 7.12
N TYR A 498 4.74 14.41 5.86
CA TYR A 498 5.33 13.58 4.81
C TYR A 498 6.86 13.52 4.94
N THR A 499 7.40 12.31 4.83
CA THR A 499 8.85 12.04 4.94
C THR A 499 9.37 11.36 3.69
N LEU A 500 10.60 11.69 3.31
CA LEU A 500 11.30 11.06 2.19
C LEU A 500 12.60 10.44 2.67
N SER A 501 12.86 9.22 2.26
CA SER A 501 14.14 8.56 2.46
C SER A 501 14.61 7.84 1.19
N SER A 502 15.90 7.56 1.14
CA SER A 502 16.50 6.74 0.09
C SER A 502 17.22 5.59 0.75
N GLU A 503 16.81 4.37 0.46
CA GLU A 503 17.38 3.17 1.01
C GLU A 503 17.73 2.17 -0.09
N LYS A 504 18.97 1.66 -0.07
CA LYS A 504 19.40 0.56 -0.96
C LYS A 504 19.10 0.81 -2.44
N GLY A 505 19.15 2.08 -2.89
CA GLY A 505 18.88 2.51 -4.27
C GLY A 505 17.40 2.74 -4.61
N CYS A 506 16.50 2.58 -3.66
CA CYS A 506 15.07 2.86 -3.80
C CYS A 506 14.71 4.18 -3.11
N LEU A 507 13.59 4.79 -3.49
CA LEU A 507 13.00 5.94 -2.80
C LEU A 507 11.77 5.50 -2.01
N LEU A 508 11.61 6.06 -0.83
CA LEU A 508 10.50 5.82 0.07
C LEU A 508 9.82 7.15 0.39
N LEU A 509 8.52 7.19 0.20
CA LEU A 509 7.64 8.22 0.74
C LEU A 509 6.91 7.64 1.94
N GLY A 510 6.91 8.37 3.06
CA GLY A 510 6.29 7.94 4.29
C GLY A 510 5.47 9.04 4.96
N TRP A 511 4.84 8.68 6.05
CA TRP A 511 4.13 9.57 6.95
C TRP A 511 4.73 9.48 8.36
N LYS A 512 5.19 10.61 8.90
CA LYS A 512 5.79 10.74 10.24
C LYS A 512 6.85 9.65 10.52
N GLY A 513 7.68 9.38 9.52
CA GLY A 513 8.76 8.39 9.59
C GLY A 513 8.36 6.94 9.25
N ARG A 514 7.05 6.63 9.09
CA ARG A 514 6.60 5.32 8.60
C ARG A 514 6.62 5.31 7.07
N PRO A 515 7.42 4.45 6.41
CA PRO A 515 7.35 4.27 4.97
C PRO A 515 5.97 3.78 4.53
N ILE A 516 5.44 4.38 3.46
CA ILE A 516 4.12 4.05 2.89
C ILE A 516 4.29 3.55 1.46
N ILE A 517 5.00 4.31 0.60
CA ILE A 517 5.18 3.98 -0.81
C ILE A 517 6.67 3.79 -1.10
N LEU A 518 6.97 2.69 -1.76
CA LEU A 518 8.27 2.34 -2.31
C LEU A 518 8.27 2.60 -3.82
N ALA A 519 9.27 3.34 -4.32
CA ALA A 519 9.55 3.46 -5.74
C ALA A 519 10.96 2.95 -6.05
N SER A 520 11.10 2.13 -7.09
CA SER A 520 12.37 1.52 -7.47
C SER A 520 12.47 1.29 -8.98
N ALA A 521 13.70 1.29 -9.50
CA ALA A 521 13.99 1.01 -10.89
C ALA A 521 15.04 -0.10 -11.00
N TRP A 522 14.88 -0.96 -11.99
CA TRP A 522 15.64 -2.18 -12.13
C TRP A 522 16.10 -2.40 -13.58
N GLN A 523 17.28 -2.96 -13.75
CA GLN A 523 17.79 -3.42 -15.05
C GLN A 523 18.07 -4.92 -15.01
N VAL A 524 18.04 -5.56 -16.16
CA VAL A 524 18.45 -6.97 -16.28
C VAL A 524 19.95 -7.07 -15.99
N HIS A 525 20.31 -7.90 -15.03
CA HIS A 525 21.73 -8.17 -14.74
C HIS A 525 22.36 -8.91 -15.91
N ASN A 526 23.22 -8.24 -16.65
CA ASN A 526 24.04 -8.87 -17.69
C ASN A 526 25.24 -9.51 -17.00
N VAL A 527 25.17 -10.81 -16.74
CA VAL A 527 26.38 -11.59 -16.48
C VAL A 527 27.17 -11.57 -17.79
N LEU A 528 28.18 -10.71 -17.88
CA LEU A 528 29.16 -10.82 -18.92
C LEU A 528 29.74 -12.24 -18.81
N SER A 529 29.43 -13.11 -19.76
CA SER A 529 30.13 -14.37 -19.93
C SER A 529 31.61 -14.05 -20.22
N THR A 530 32.42 -14.08 -19.16
CA THR A 530 33.87 -14.07 -19.26
C THR A 530 34.33 -15.42 -19.83
#